data_421c63d14419c9b3de0f7fb34f00f71c
#
_entry.id   421c63d14419c9b3de0f7fb34f00f71c
#
_cell.length_a   1.000
_cell.length_b   1.000
_cell.length_c   1.000
_cell.angle_alpha   90.00
_cell.angle_beta   90.00
_cell.angle_gamma   90.00
#
_symmetry.space_group_name_H-M   'P 1'
#
loop_
_entity.id
_entity.type
_entity.pdbx_description
1 polymer ?
#
loop_
_entity_poly.entity_id
_entity_poly.type
_entity_poly.pdbx_seq_one_letter_code
_entity_poly.pdbx_strand_id
1 'polypeptide(L)'
;MAIRADQVGSSGAFGAIPVFTGTLLVSAIAMAVAVPVGLMSAIYLSEYANRKFRAFAKPLLEILAGIPTVVYGFFAALVVSPIIRDTGALIGLDVSSESALAAGLVMGVMIIPFVSSLSDDVINAVPQGLRDGALSLGSTQSETIRYIVLPAALPGIVGGVLLAVSRAIGETMIVVMAAGLSANMTLNPLKTVTTVTVQIVTLLVGDQEFDSPKTLAAFALGLLLFVVTLILNVIALYVVRKYREQYE
;
A
#
# COMPACT_ATOMS: atom_id res chain seq x y z
N MET A 1 4.01 6.75 27.57
CA MET A 1 4.81 5.63 28.11
C MET A 1 5.66 5.10 26.97
N ALA A 2 6.91 5.55 26.88
CA ALA A 2 7.83 5.17 25.80
C ALA A 2 8.44 3.81 26.13
N ILE A 3 8.11 2.79 25.36
CA ILE A 3 8.69 1.47 25.47
C ILE A 3 9.87 1.42 24.50
N ARG A 4 11.10 1.41 25.05
CA ARG A 4 12.32 1.28 24.27
C ARG A 4 12.44 -0.12 23.70
N ALA A 5 12.69 -0.23 22.39
CA ALA A 5 12.86 -1.49 21.68
C ALA A 5 14.20 -2.20 21.93
N ASP A 6 15.08 -1.60 22.71
CA ASP A 6 16.43 -2.11 23.02
C ASP A 6 16.47 -3.16 24.16
N GLN A 7 15.31 -3.50 24.72
CA GLN A 7 15.20 -4.53 25.77
C GLN A 7 14.51 -5.83 25.29
N VAL A 8 14.93 -6.33 24.15
CA VAL A 8 14.60 -7.69 23.75
C VAL A 8 15.50 -8.64 24.53
N GLY A 9 15.15 -8.91 25.79
CA GLY A 9 15.93 -9.86 26.58
C GLY A 9 15.63 -9.96 28.07
N SER A 10 15.02 -8.99 28.74
CA SER A 10 14.93 -9.04 30.21
C SER A 10 13.65 -8.55 30.90
N SER A 11 12.72 -7.95 30.21
CA SER A 11 11.38 -7.67 30.75
C SER A 11 10.43 -7.32 29.60
N GLY A 12 9.58 -8.26 29.21
CA GLY A 12 8.75 -8.17 28.01
C GLY A 12 7.73 -7.04 28.02
N ALA A 13 8.15 -5.84 27.63
CA ALA A 13 7.26 -4.73 27.34
C ALA A 13 6.86 -4.80 25.85
N PHE A 14 5.81 -5.54 25.55
CA PHE A 14 5.27 -5.70 24.20
C PHE A 14 4.29 -4.55 23.90
N GLY A 15 4.80 -3.43 23.38
CA GLY A 15 3.94 -2.30 22.96
C GLY A 15 3.47 -2.44 21.51
N ALA A 16 2.15 -2.54 21.28
CA ALA A 16 1.60 -2.60 19.95
C ALA A 16 1.61 -1.25 19.21
N ILE A 17 1.51 -0.13 19.93
CA ILE A 17 1.36 1.22 19.35
C ILE A 17 2.51 1.60 18.39
N PRO A 18 3.82 1.42 18.71
CA PRO A 18 4.88 1.76 17.77
C PRO A 18 4.83 0.98 16.45
N VAL A 19 4.51 -0.32 16.51
CA VAL A 19 4.43 -1.16 15.30
C VAL A 19 3.22 -0.83 14.42
N PHE A 20 2.09 -0.45 15.03
CA PHE A 20 0.94 0.07 14.27
C PHE A 20 1.26 1.45 13.66
N THR A 21 1.94 2.34 14.37
CA THR A 21 2.40 3.62 13.83
C THR A 21 3.32 3.41 12.62
N GLY A 22 4.28 2.48 12.71
CA GLY A 22 5.15 2.13 11.59
C GLY A 22 4.37 1.55 10.41
N THR A 23 3.40 0.66 10.66
CA THR A 23 2.52 0.10 9.62
C THR A 23 1.76 1.19 8.88
N LEU A 24 1.13 2.12 9.62
CA LEU A 24 0.39 3.22 9.03
C LEU A 24 1.29 4.18 8.26
N LEU A 25 2.47 4.50 8.78
CA LEU A 25 3.43 5.38 8.11
C LEU A 25 3.90 4.80 6.78
N VAL A 26 4.38 3.56 6.76
CA VAL A 26 4.85 2.89 5.54
C VAL A 26 3.72 2.72 4.53
N SER A 27 2.53 2.31 4.98
CA SER A 27 1.35 2.17 4.13
C SER A 27 0.90 3.52 3.54
N ALA A 28 0.92 4.60 4.33
CA ALA A 28 0.57 5.93 3.85
C ALA A 28 1.51 6.42 2.75
N ILE A 29 2.84 6.21 2.92
CA ILE A 29 3.84 6.55 1.90
C ILE A 29 3.58 5.73 0.62
N ALA A 30 3.35 4.42 0.75
CA ALA A 30 3.08 3.56 -0.38
C ALA A 30 1.81 3.98 -1.14
N MET A 31 0.74 4.29 -0.43
CA MET A 31 -0.52 4.73 -1.05
C MET A 31 -0.41 6.12 -1.67
N ALA A 32 0.39 7.02 -1.11
CA ALA A 32 0.66 8.34 -1.69
C ALA A 32 1.35 8.25 -3.07
N VAL A 33 2.07 7.16 -3.35
CA VAL A 33 2.65 6.86 -4.65
C VAL A 33 1.69 6.04 -5.52
N ALA A 34 1.18 4.94 -4.97
CA ALA A 34 0.42 3.96 -5.73
C ALA A 34 -0.92 4.50 -6.25
N VAL A 35 -1.65 5.29 -5.46
CA VAL A 35 -2.98 5.77 -5.84
C VAL A 35 -2.92 6.77 -6.99
N PRO A 36 -2.14 7.87 -6.91
CA PRO A 36 -2.09 8.83 -8.01
C PRO A 36 -1.57 8.20 -9.30
N VAL A 37 -0.45 7.47 -9.23
CA VAL A 37 0.17 6.88 -10.42
C VAL A 37 -0.69 5.76 -11.00
N GLY A 38 -1.23 4.86 -10.15
CA GLY A 38 -2.08 3.76 -10.58
C GLY A 38 -3.39 4.25 -11.19
N LEU A 39 -4.05 5.24 -10.57
CA LEU A 39 -5.30 5.81 -11.11
C LEU A 39 -5.07 6.55 -12.43
N MET A 40 -4.03 7.37 -12.53
CA MET A 40 -3.69 8.05 -13.79
C MET A 40 -3.35 7.05 -14.89
N SER A 41 -2.63 5.97 -14.57
CA SER A 41 -2.35 4.87 -15.51
C SER A 41 -3.65 4.18 -15.97
N ALA A 42 -4.58 3.90 -15.07
CA ALA A 42 -5.86 3.32 -15.39
C ALA A 42 -6.69 4.21 -16.33
N ILE A 43 -6.83 5.50 -16.01
CA ILE A 43 -7.55 6.47 -16.84
C ILE A 43 -6.92 6.56 -18.23
N TYR A 44 -5.59 6.63 -18.30
CA TYR A 44 -4.90 6.69 -19.58
C TYR A 44 -5.14 5.42 -20.41
N LEU A 45 -5.01 4.25 -19.80
CA LEU A 45 -5.17 2.96 -20.48
C LEU A 45 -6.61 2.71 -20.92
N SER A 46 -7.62 3.12 -20.13
CA SER A 46 -9.03 2.90 -20.44
C SER A 46 -9.57 3.89 -21.50
N GLU A 47 -9.14 5.17 -21.42
CA GLU A 47 -9.82 6.24 -22.15
C GLU A 47 -9.00 6.84 -23.32
N TYR A 48 -7.66 6.81 -23.23
CA TYR A 48 -6.78 7.50 -24.19
C TYR A 48 -5.88 6.55 -24.98
N ALA A 49 -5.52 5.40 -24.42
CA ALA A 49 -4.56 4.50 -25.04
C ALA A 49 -5.15 3.82 -26.28
N ASN A 50 -4.35 3.75 -27.34
CA ASN A 50 -4.74 2.95 -28.50
C ASN A 50 -4.72 1.44 -28.16
N ARG A 51 -5.47 0.64 -28.94
CA ARG A 51 -5.60 -0.81 -28.70
C ARG A 51 -4.26 -1.55 -28.65
N LYS A 52 -3.28 -1.14 -29.47
CA LYS A 52 -1.96 -1.79 -29.53
C LYS A 52 -1.16 -1.51 -28.26
N PHE A 53 -1.16 -0.25 -27.79
CA PHE A 53 -0.45 0.13 -26.57
C PHE A 53 -1.09 -0.53 -25.35
N ARG A 54 -2.42 -0.53 -25.26
CA ARG A 54 -3.14 -1.20 -24.16
C ARG A 54 -2.86 -2.70 -24.13
N ALA A 55 -2.87 -3.37 -25.29
CA ALA A 55 -2.56 -4.80 -25.39
C ALA A 55 -1.12 -5.15 -24.96
N PHE A 56 -0.19 -4.20 -25.02
CA PHE A 56 1.19 -4.37 -24.52
C PHE A 56 1.31 -3.98 -23.04
N ALA A 57 0.76 -2.83 -22.64
CA ALA A 57 0.95 -2.29 -21.31
C ALA A 57 0.21 -3.09 -20.22
N LYS A 58 -1.01 -3.60 -20.50
CA LYS A 58 -1.79 -4.36 -19.51
C LYS A 58 -1.07 -5.65 -19.05
N PRO A 59 -0.58 -6.53 -19.95
CA PRO A 59 0.22 -7.70 -19.54
C PRO A 59 1.51 -7.31 -18.82
N LEU A 60 2.15 -6.19 -19.18
CA LEU A 60 3.36 -5.73 -18.47
C LEU A 60 3.06 -5.37 -17.01
N LEU A 61 1.96 -4.68 -16.75
CA LEU A 61 1.51 -4.40 -15.39
C LEU A 61 1.18 -5.69 -14.62
N GLU A 62 0.56 -6.68 -15.28
CA GLU A 62 0.27 -7.98 -14.67
C GLU A 62 1.55 -8.75 -14.32
N ILE A 63 2.57 -8.72 -15.17
CA ILE A 63 3.89 -9.30 -14.89
C ILE A 63 4.53 -8.61 -13.68
N LEU A 64 4.51 -7.28 -13.62
CA LEU A 64 5.02 -6.53 -12.47
C LEU A 64 4.30 -6.91 -11.17
N ALA A 65 2.99 -7.09 -11.21
CA ALA A 65 2.21 -7.56 -10.05
C ALA A 65 2.58 -8.98 -9.61
N GLY A 66 3.11 -9.80 -10.51
CA GLY A 66 3.52 -11.19 -10.26
C GLY A 66 4.94 -11.34 -9.70
N ILE A 67 5.75 -10.27 -9.66
CA ILE A 67 7.10 -10.33 -9.12
C ILE A 67 7.03 -10.61 -7.60
N PRO A 68 7.80 -11.61 -7.08
CA PRO A 68 7.85 -11.87 -5.65
C PRO A 68 8.27 -10.67 -4.82
N THR A 69 7.58 -10.41 -3.69
CA THR A 69 7.85 -9.25 -2.84
C THR A 69 9.26 -9.21 -2.26
N VAL A 70 9.91 -10.38 -2.14
CA VAL A 70 11.33 -10.48 -1.76
C VAL A 70 12.24 -9.76 -2.74
N VAL A 71 11.96 -9.86 -4.05
CA VAL A 71 12.76 -9.17 -5.09
C VAL A 71 12.64 -7.65 -4.93
N TYR A 72 11.43 -7.15 -4.71
CA TYR A 72 11.20 -5.75 -4.38
C TYR A 72 11.92 -5.33 -3.10
N GLY A 73 11.94 -6.20 -2.07
CA GLY A 73 12.65 -5.96 -0.82
C GLY A 73 14.17 -5.83 -1.02
N PHE A 74 14.78 -6.73 -1.81
CA PHE A 74 16.20 -6.62 -2.18
C PHE A 74 16.49 -5.35 -2.97
N PHE A 75 15.66 -5.00 -3.93
CA PHE A 75 15.80 -3.76 -4.68
C PHE A 75 15.71 -2.53 -3.77
N ALA A 76 14.76 -2.54 -2.83
CA ALA A 76 14.63 -1.48 -1.85
C ALA A 76 15.87 -1.33 -0.98
N ALA A 77 16.41 -2.43 -0.46
CA ALA A 77 17.56 -2.43 0.44
C ALA A 77 18.87 -2.08 -0.27
N LEU A 78 19.11 -2.64 -1.47
CA LEU A 78 20.40 -2.52 -2.15
C LEU A 78 20.51 -1.32 -3.10
N VAL A 79 19.39 -0.79 -3.58
CA VAL A 79 19.39 0.31 -4.56
C VAL A 79 18.73 1.55 -3.98
N VAL A 80 17.46 1.45 -3.53
CA VAL A 80 16.68 2.63 -3.14
C VAL A 80 17.17 3.22 -1.81
N SER A 81 17.44 2.38 -0.80
CA SER A 81 17.91 2.85 0.52
C SER A 81 19.25 3.59 0.43
N PRO A 82 20.29 3.09 -0.27
CA PRO A 82 21.52 3.85 -0.47
C PRO A 82 21.30 5.18 -1.20
N ILE A 83 20.48 5.20 -2.26
CA ILE A 83 20.19 6.44 -3.00
C ILE A 83 19.55 7.48 -2.09
N ILE A 84 18.55 7.09 -1.29
CA ILE A 84 17.86 8.02 -0.37
C ILE A 84 18.84 8.52 0.70
N ARG A 85 19.65 7.63 1.26
CA ARG A 85 20.65 7.98 2.29
C ARG A 85 21.68 8.97 1.74
N ASP A 86 22.27 8.65 0.59
CA ASP A 86 23.37 9.44 0.00
C ASP A 86 22.83 10.81 -0.47
N THR A 87 21.64 10.84 -1.08
CA THR A 87 20.96 12.11 -1.43
C THR A 87 20.60 12.93 -0.21
N GLY A 88 20.09 12.28 0.85
CA GLY A 88 19.77 12.93 2.11
C GLY A 88 21.00 13.56 2.78
N ALA A 89 22.13 12.84 2.75
CA ALA A 89 23.39 13.34 3.29
C ALA A 89 23.89 14.60 2.54
N LEU A 90 23.71 14.66 1.21
CA LEU A 90 24.07 15.83 0.39
C LEU A 90 23.29 17.10 0.78
N ILE A 91 22.08 16.96 1.26
CA ILE A 91 21.22 18.07 1.70
C ILE A 91 21.19 18.26 3.22
N GLY A 92 22.10 17.57 3.94
CA GLY A 92 22.27 17.70 5.39
C GLY A 92 21.17 17.03 6.22
N LEU A 93 20.40 16.09 5.65
CA LEU A 93 19.41 15.31 6.38
C LEU A 93 20.03 14.05 7.00
N ASP A 94 19.65 13.77 8.25
CA ASP A 94 20.03 12.54 8.95
C ASP A 94 19.07 11.40 8.54
N VAL A 95 19.48 10.65 7.51
CA VAL A 95 18.74 9.51 6.96
C VAL A 95 19.32 8.20 7.47
N SER A 96 18.49 7.35 8.05
CA SER A 96 18.91 6.02 8.46
C SER A 96 19.23 5.14 7.23
N SER A 97 20.12 4.14 7.39
CA SER A 97 20.47 3.17 6.34
C SER A 97 19.25 2.42 5.81
N GLU A 98 18.32 2.14 6.68
CA GLU A 98 16.99 1.60 6.38
C GLU A 98 15.96 2.62 6.85
N SER A 99 14.91 2.86 6.06
CA SER A 99 13.95 3.91 6.37
C SER A 99 12.53 3.56 5.91
N ALA A 100 11.55 4.12 6.63
CA ALA A 100 10.14 4.00 6.23
C ALA A 100 9.90 4.52 4.81
N LEU A 101 10.65 5.55 4.38
CA LEU A 101 10.55 6.13 3.04
C LEU A 101 10.99 5.14 1.97
N ALA A 102 12.14 4.47 2.14
CA ALA A 102 12.65 3.50 1.15
C ALA A 102 11.67 2.33 0.98
N ALA A 103 11.24 1.74 2.09
CA ALA A 103 10.26 0.66 2.06
C ALA A 103 8.92 1.10 1.45
N GLY A 104 8.39 2.26 1.88
CA GLY A 104 7.12 2.79 1.40
C GLY A 104 7.12 3.14 -0.08
N LEU A 105 8.20 3.75 -0.61
CA LEU A 105 8.32 4.05 -2.04
C LEU A 105 8.31 2.79 -2.90
N VAL A 106 9.11 1.78 -2.55
CA VAL A 106 9.17 0.53 -3.33
C VAL A 106 7.87 -0.26 -3.21
N MET A 107 7.28 -0.30 -2.01
CA MET A 107 5.95 -0.89 -1.83
C MET A 107 4.88 -0.15 -2.66
N GLY A 108 4.97 1.17 -2.75
CA GLY A 108 4.11 1.98 -3.62
C GLY A 108 4.23 1.57 -5.07
N VAL A 109 5.45 1.43 -5.60
CA VAL A 109 5.70 0.96 -6.98
C VAL A 109 5.11 -0.44 -7.21
N MET A 110 5.28 -1.36 -6.26
CA MET A 110 4.71 -2.71 -6.32
C MET A 110 3.17 -2.70 -6.36
N ILE A 111 2.53 -1.74 -5.70
CA ILE A 111 1.06 -1.65 -5.62
C ILE A 111 0.45 -0.92 -6.84
N ILE A 112 1.22 -0.11 -7.58
CA ILE A 112 0.74 0.59 -8.79
C ILE A 112 -0.04 -0.32 -9.74
N PRO A 113 0.49 -1.49 -10.18
CA PRO A 113 -0.23 -2.36 -11.08
C PRO A 113 -1.59 -2.82 -10.55
N PHE A 114 -1.66 -3.09 -9.25
CA PHE A 114 -2.89 -3.53 -8.58
C PHE A 114 -3.96 -2.42 -8.60
N VAL A 115 -3.61 -1.20 -8.21
CA VAL A 115 -4.52 -0.04 -8.27
C VAL A 115 -4.94 0.25 -9.72
N SER A 116 -3.98 0.20 -10.66
CA SER A 116 -4.23 0.46 -12.08
C SER A 116 -5.20 -0.57 -12.67
N SER A 117 -5.00 -1.86 -12.43
CA SER A 117 -5.84 -2.92 -12.98
C SER A 117 -7.27 -2.84 -12.44
N LEU A 118 -7.45 -2.72 -11.12
CA LEU A 118 -8.76 -2.61 -10.51
C LEU A 118 -9.51 -1.35 -10.98
N SER A 119 -8.82 -0.23 -11.08
CA SER A 119 -9.42 1.02 -11.55
C SER A 119 -9.77 0.96 -13.04
N ASP A 120 -8.93 0.36 -13.89
CA ASP A 120 -9.20 0.14 -15.32
C ASP A 120 -10.47 -0.71 -15.51
N ASP A 121 -10.61 -1.80 -14.73
CA ASP A 121 -11.78 -2.69 -14.85
C ASP A 121 -13.08 -1.95 -14.46
N VAL A 122 -13.07 -1.14 -13.41
CA VAL A 122 -14.23 -0.35 -12.97
C VAL A 122 -14.57 0.77 -13.96
N ILE A 123 -13.58 1.48 -14.50
CA ILE A 123 -13.78 2.53 -15.49
C ILE A 123 -14.40 1.94 -16.77
N ASN A 124 -13.92 0.77 -17.21
CA ASN A 124 -14.50 0.09 -18.38
C ASN A 124 -15.90 -0.46 -18.14
N ALA A 125 -16.30 -0.73 -16.91
CA ALA A 125 -17.64 -1.19 -16.57
C ALA A 125 -18.72 -0.08 -16.66
N VAL A 126 -18.33 1.20 -16.77
CA VAL A 126 -19.28 2.30 -16.95
C VAL A 126 -19.99 2.17 -18.29
N PRO A 127 -21.35 2.18 -18.33
CA PRO A 127 -22.13 1.99 -19.55
C PRO A 127 -21.76 2.97 -20.66
N GLN A 128 -21.63 2.46 -21.89
CA GLN A 128 -21.29 3.28 -23.06
C GLN A 128 -22.34 4.36 -23.34
N GLY A 129 -23.62 4.07 -23.04
CA GLY A 129 -24.71 5.04 -23.23
C GLY A 129 -24.54 6.35 -22.44
N LEU A 130 -23.89 6.32 -21.28
CA LEU A 130 -23.56 7.53 -20.52
C LEU A 130 -22.50 8.38 -21.24
N ARG A 131 -21.53 7.73 -21.87
CA ARG A 131 -20.46 8.37 -22.65
C ARG A 131 -21.03 9.00 -23.91
N ASP A 132 -21.81 8.23 -24.68
CA ASP A 132 -22.43 8.67 -25.92
C ASP A 132 -23.45 9.78 -25.70
N GLY A 133 -24.21 9.73 -24.60
CA GLY A 133 -25.12 10.79 -24.18
C GLY A 133 -24.41 12.11 -23.90
N ALA A 134 -23.32 12.07 -23.14
CA ALA A 134 -22.52 13.26 -22.85
C ALA A 134 -21.92 13.88 -24.13
N LEU A 135 -21.34 13.06 -25.00
CA LEU A 135 -20.77 13.51 -26.27
C LEU A 135 -21.84 14.09 -27.20
N SER A 136 -23.06 13.51 -27.21
CA SER A 136 -24.21 14.03 -28.00
C SER A 136 -24.68 15.41 -27.52
N LEU A 137 -24.47 15.72 -26.24
CA LEU A 137 -24.75 17.05 -25.67
C LEU A 137 -23.61 18.06 -25.90
N GLY A 138 -22.56 17.67 -26.64
CA GLY A 138 -21.45 18.56 -27.01
C GLY A 138 -20.28 18.55 -26.01
N SER A 139 -20.26 17.66 -25.02
CA SER A 139 -19.12 17.52 -24.10
C SER A 139 -17.89 17.02 -24.86
N THR A 140 -16.72 17.54 -24.50
CA THR A 140 -15.43 16.98 -24.96
C THR A 140 -15.15 15.64 -24.29
N GLN A 141 -14.25 14.83 -24.86
CA GLN A 141 -13.82 13.58 -24.24
C GLN A 141 -13.32 13.77 -22.81
N SER A 142 -12.52 14.80 -22.57
CA SER A 142 -11.97 15.09 -21.23
C SER A 142 -13.07 15.48 -20.22
N GLU A 143 -14.07 16.24 -20.64
CA GLU A 143 -15.22 16.61 -19.81
C GLU A 143 -16.10 15.37 -19.52
N THR A 144 -16.34 14.52 -20.51
CA THR A 144 -17.06 13.26 -20.34
C THR A 144 -16.37 12.38 -19.31
N ILE A 145 -15.04 12.21 -19.40
CA ILE A 145 -14.27 11.43 -18.43
C ILE A 145 -14.40 12.03 -17.03
N ARG A 146 -14.17 13.34 -16.90
CA ARG A 146 -14.11 14.01 -15.60
C ARG A 146 -15.46 14.10 -14.90
N TYR A 147 -16.53 14.38 -15.64
CA TYR A 147 -17.84 14.69 -15.06
C TYR A 147 -18.84 13.54 -15.12
N ILE A 148 -18.60 12.53 -15.94
CA ILE A 148 -19.52 11.39 -16.10
C ILE A 148 -18.84 10.09 -15.71
N VAL A 149 -17.73 9.73 -16.38
CA VAL A 149 -17.11 8.42 -16.22
C VAL A 149 -16.46 8.25 -14.84
N LEU A 150 -15.63 9.20 -14.43
CA LEU A 150 -14.94 9.10 -13.11
C LEU A 150 -15.91 9.15 -11.93
N PRO A 151 -16.92 10.04 -11.87
CA PRO A 151 -17.91 9.99 -10.81
C PRO A 151 -18.71 8.68 -10.79
N ALA A 152 -19.10 8.14 -11.93
CA ALA A 152 -19.79 6.85 -12.02
C ALA A 152 -18.90 5.67 -11.58
N ALA A 153 -17.60 5.70 -11.89
CA ALA A 153 -16.61 4.69 -11.49
C ALA A 153 -16.13 4.86 -10.05
N LEU A 154 -16.33 6.01 -9.42
CA LEU A 154 -15.74 6.38 -8.13
C LEU A 154 -15.97 5.35 -7.01
N PRO A 155 -17.18 4.77 -6.83
CA PRO A 155 -17.39 3.77 -5.79
C PRO A 155 -16.48 2.55 -5.95
N GLY A 156 -16.31 2.07 -7.17
CA GLY A 156 -15.44 0.94 -7.46
C GLY A 156 -13.96 1.28 -7.33
N ILE A 157 -13.55 2.48 -7.76
CA ILE A 157 -12.17 2.98 -7.59
C ILE A 157 -11.82 3.06 -6.10
N VAL A 158 -12.71 3.62 -5.26
CA VAL A 158 -12.51 3.69 -3.81
C VAL A 158 -12.40 2.27 -3.22
N GLY A 159 -13.24 1.33 -3.68
CA GLY A 159 -13.14 -0.07 -3.29
C GLY A 159 -11.78 -0.68 -3.63
N GLY A 160 -11.28 -0.46 -4.83
CA GLY A 160 -9.96 -0.90 -5.27
C GLY A 160 -8.82 -0.30 -4.43
N VAL A 161 -8.90 0.99 -4.12
CA VAL A 161 -7.93 1.68 -3.24
C VAL A 161 -7.94 1.10 -1.83
N LEU A 162 -9.12 0.80 -1.26
CA LEU A 162 -9.21 0.21 0.08
C LEU A 162 -8.65 -1.23 0.12
N LEU A 163 -8.83 -2.00 -0.95
CA LEU A 163 -8.16 -3.30 -1.10
C LEU A 163 -6.64 -3.15 -1.20
N ALA A 164 -6.14 -2.13 -1.91
CA ALA A 164 -4.72 -1.80 -1.98
C ALA A 164 -4.15 -1.41 -0.62
N VAL A 165 -4.89 -0.64 0.21
CA VAL A 165 -4.51 -0.33 1.60
C VAL A 165 -4.41 -1.60 2.43
N SER A 166 -5.37 -2.52 2.32
CA SER A 166 -5.33 -3.81 3.04
C SER A 166 -4.09 -4.63 2.66
N ARG A 167 -3.72 -4.63 1.36
CA ARG A 167 -2.50 -5.27 0.85
C ARG A 167 -1.23 -4.61 1.42
N ALA A 168 -1.18 -3.27 1.46
CA ALA A 168 -0.07 -2.52 2.03
C ALA A 168 0.16 -2.81 3.52
N ILE A 169 -0.92 -2.86 4.31
CA ILE A 169 -0.87 -3.18 5.75
C ILE A 169 -0.34 -4.61 6.00
N GLY A 170 -0.63 -5.55 5.10
CA GLY A 170 -0.18 -6.94 5.19
C GLY A 170 1.23 -7.21 4.67
N GLU A 171 1.93 -6.21 4.08
CA GLU A 171 3.25 -6.43 3.51
C GLU A 171 4.31 -6.68 4.59
N THR A 172 5.12 -7.68 4.38
CA THR A 172 6.14 -8.11 5.33
C THR A 172 7.55 -8.01 4.76
N MET A 173 7.78 -8.60 3.57
CA MET A 173 9.13 -8.82 3.07
C MET A 173 9.87 -7.54 2.68
N ILE A 174 9.19 -6.59 2.03
CA ILE A 174 9.79 -5.30 1.68
C ILE A 174 10.18 -4.53 2.95
N VAL A 175 9.30 -4.56 3.96
CA VAL A 175 9.53 -3.85 5.22
C VAL A 175 10.66 -4.47 6.03
N VAL A 176 10.71 -5.81 6.14
CA VAL A 176 11.83 -6.53 6.80
C VAL A 176 13.18 -6.12 6.23
N MET A 177 13.24 -5.94 4.91
CA MET A 177 14.51 -5.71 4.22
C MET A 177 14.91 -4.24 4.11
N ALA A 178 13.96 -3.30 4.14
CA ALA A 178 14.22 -1.91 3.79
C ALA A 178 13.76 -0.87 4.82
N ALA A 179 12.87 -1.20 5.77
CA ALA A 179 12.40 -0.23 6.76
C ALA A 179 13.13 -0.32 8.10
N GLY A 180 13.80 -1.44 8.36
CA GLY A 180 14.48 -1.75 9.62
C GLY A 180 13.62 -2.59 10.55
N LEU A 181 14.24 -3.01 11.66
CA LEU A 181 13.61 -3.89 12.66
C LEU A 181 13.35 -3.17 13.99
N SER A 182 13.42 -1.84 14.01
CA SER A 182 13.31 -1.05 15.24
C SER A 182 11.88 -0.54 15.44
N ALA A 183 11.27 -0.92 16.56
CA ALA A 183 9.93 -0.46 16.93
C ALA A 183 9.96 0.99 17.47
N ASN A 184 10.39 1.93 16.63
CA ASN A 184 10.46 3.34 16.97
C ASN A 184 9.08 3.99 16.79
N MET A 185 8.64 4.74 17.80
CA MET A 185 7.44 5.57 17.68
C MET A 185 7.83 6.91 17.04
N THR A 186 7.82 6.95 15.70
CA THR A 186 8.16 8.14 14.91
C THR A 186 7.24 8.30 13.71
N LEU A 187 6.98 9.53 13.33
CA LEU A 187 6.33 9.88 12.07
C LEU A 187 7.33 10.39 11.02
N ASN A 188 8.63 10.39 11.36
CA ASN A 188 9.67 10.78 10.42
C ASN A 188 9.93 9.64 9.41
N PRO A 189 9.65 9.85 8.11
CA PRO A 189 9.84 8.83 7.08
C PRO A 189 11.30 8.44 6.84
N LEU A 190 12.26 9.25 7.29
CA LEU A 190 13.70 9.02 7.13
C LEU A 190 14.31 8.14 8.23
N LYS A 191 13.52 7.76 9.23
CA LYS A 191 13.97 6.91 10.33
C LYS A 191 13.54 5.46 10.12
N THR A 192 14.25 4.57 10.82
CA THR A 192 13.90 3.14 10.86
C THR A 192 12.61 2.92 11.63
N VAL A 193 11.75 2.07 11.09
CA VAL A 193 10.49 1.62 11.71
C VAL A 193 10.31 0.13 11.48
N THR A 194 9.42 -0.48 12.26
CA THR A 194 8.94 -1.83 12.00
C THR A 194 7.42 -1.86 11.90
N THR A 195 6.86 -2.87 11.26
CA THR A 195 5.42 -3.07 11.12
C THR A 195 4.93 -4.24 11.96
N VAL A 196 3.61 -4.34 12.13
CA VAL A 196 3.00 -5.44 12.89
C VAL A 196 3.37 -6.79 12.30
N THR A 197 3.32 -6.95 10.97
CA THR A 197 3.66 -8.18 10.26
C THR A 197 5.12 -8.58 10.49
N VAL A 198 6.04 -7.64 10.40
CA VAL A 198 7.47 -7.85 10.64
C VAL A 198 7.71 -8.23 12.10
N GLN A 199 7.05 -7.56 13.04
CA GLN A 199 7.18 -7.86 14.46
C GLN A 199 6.71 -9.27 14.80
N ILE A 200 5.58 -9.72 14.20
CA ILE A 200 5.09 -11.09 14.35
C ILE A 200 6.15 -12.09 13.87
N VAL A 201 6.71 -11.90 12.67
CA VAL A 201 7.76 -12.77 12.13
C VAL A 201 8.97 -12.80 13.05
N THR A 202 9.45 -11.63 13.49
CA THR A 202 10.63 -11.52 14.37
C THR A 202 10.41 -12.24 15.72
N LEU A 203 9.21 -12.17 16.27
CA LEU A 203 8.87 -12.87 17.52
C LEU A 203 8.75 -14.39 17.34
N LEU A 204 8.42 -14.86 16.14
CA LEU A 204 8.23 -16.28 15.83
C LEU A 204 9.48 -16.96 15.26
N VAL A 205 10.58 -16.22 15.02
CA VAL A 205 11.86 -16.80 14.57
C VAL A 205 12.69 -17.27 15.77
N GLY A 206 13.22 -18.49 15.71
CA GLY A 206 14.07 -19.11 16.73
C GLY A 206 13.39 -20.28 17.45
N ASP A 207 13.99 -20.75 18.55
CA ASP A 207 13.41 -21.80 19.39
C ASP A 207 12.14 -21.30 20.06
N GLN A 208 11.03 -21.98 19.78
CA GLN A 208 9.71 -21.57 20.23
C GLN A 208 9.16 -22.52 21.30
N GLU A 209 8.96 -21.98 22.47
CA GLU A 209 8.05 -22.56 23.46
C GLU A 209 6.67 -21.95 23.24
N PHE A 210 5.65 -22.77 23.02
CA PHE A 210 4.29 -22.29 22.72
C PHE A 210 3.70 -21.43 23.84
N ASP A 211 4.11 -21.65 25.09
CA ASP A 211 3.66 -20.91 26.27
C ASP A 211 4.55 -19.72 26.62
N SER A 212 5.53 -19.40 25.77
CA SER A 212 6.41 -18.25 26.03
C SER A 212 5.67 -16.92 25.84
N PRO A 213 5.98 -15.88 26.64
CA PRO A 213 5.41 -14.55 26.49
C PRO A 213 5.62 -13.96 25.09
N LYS A 214 6.70 -14.33 24.38
CA LYS A 214 7.01 -13.91 23.02
C LYS A 214 6.00 -14.48 22.03
N THR A 215 5.76 -15.78 22.10
CA THR A 215 4.79 -16.46 21.22
C THR A 215 3.39 -15.96 21.43
N LEU A 216 2.97 -15.79 22.69
CA LEU A 216 1.66 -15.23 23.04
C LEU A 216 1.50 -13.78 22.52
N ALA A 217 2.56 -12.97 22.60
CA ALA A 217 2.54 -11.61 22.06
C ALA A 217 2.42 -11.60 20.53
N ALA A 218 3.06 -12.52 19.81
CA ALA A 218 2.91 -12.66 18.36
C ALA A 218 1.47 -13.03 17.97
N PHE A 219 0.84 -13.98 18.66
CA PHE A 219 -0.57 -14.32 18.44
C PHE A 219 -1.50 -13.16 18.76
N ALA A 220 -1.26 -12.42 19.83
CA ALA A 220 -2.05 -11.23 20.18
C ALA A 220 -1.94 -10.14 19.11
N LEU A 221 -0.74 -9.88 18.58
CA LEU A 221 -0.52 -8.94 17.47
C LEU A 221 -1.21 -9.42 16.18
N GLY A 222 -1.15 -10.71 15.89
CA GLY A 222 -1.84 -11.31 14.74
C GLY A 222 -3.34 -11.16 14.83
N LEU A 223 -3.94 -11.45 16.00
CA LEU A 223 -5.36 -11.26 16.24
C LEU A 223 -5.77 -9.79 16.12
N LEU A 224 -4.98 -8.87 16.69
CA LEU A 224 -5.24 -7.45 16.61
C LEU A 224 -5.16 -6.94 15.15
N LEU A 225 -4.16 -7.39 14.40
CA LEU A 225 -4.03 -7.06 12.98
C LEU A 225 -5.22 -7.59 12.17
N PHE A 226 -5.65 -8.83 12.44
CA PHE A 226 -6.84 -9.40 11.81
C PHE A 226 -8.09 -8.57 12.08
N VAL A 227 -8.33 -8.17 13.32
CA VAL A 227 -9.48 -7.33 13.70
C VAL A 227 -9.42 -5.97 12.99
N VAL A 228 -8.26 -5.31 12.98
CA VAL A 228 -8.08 -4.02 12.30
C VAL A 228 -8.32 -4.14 10.80
N THR A 229 -7.74 -5.14 10.15
CA THR A 229 -7.93 -5.34 8.70
C THR A 229 -9.36 -5.76 8.36
N LEU A 230 -10.03 -6.56 9.22
CA LEU A 230 -11.44 -6.91 9.06
C LEU A 230 -12.32 -5.65 9.13
N ILE A 231 -12.11 -4.79 10.11
CA ILE A 231 -12.84 -3.53 10.24
C ILE A 231 -12.65 -2.66 8.99
N LEU A 232 -11.42 -2.50 8.52
CA LEU A 232 -11.13 -1.73 7.30
C LEU A 232 -11.85 -2.32 6.07
N ASN A 233 -11.83 -3.64 5.90
CA ASN A 233 -12.52 -4.30 4.79
C ASN A 233 -14.05 -4.17 4.88
N VAL A 234 -14.63 -4.27 6.09
CA VAL A 234 -16.07 -4.04 6.28
C VAL A 234 -16.45 -2.60 5.96
N ILE A 235 -15.65 -1.62 6.39
CA ILE A 235 -15.85 -0.20 6.04
C ILE A 235 -15.76 -0.03 4.52
N ALA A 236 -14.76 -0.64 3.87
CA ALA A 236 -14.59 -0.62 2.42
C ALA A 236 -15.84 -1.13 1.69
N LEU A 237 -16.35 -2.30 2.08
CA LEU A 237 -17.55 -2.89 1.51
C LEU A 237 -18.79 -2.02 1.73
N TYR A 238 -18.92 -1.43 2.92
CA TYR A 238 -20.04 -0.53 3.23
C TYR A 238 -20.01 0.73 2.33
N VAL A 239 -18.84 1.36 2.20
CA VAL A 239 -18.66 2.54 1.34
C VAL A 239 -19.00 2.21 -0.11
N VAL A 240 -18.43 1.11 -0.65
CA VAL A 240 -18.69 0.68 -2.03
C VAL A 240 -20.17 0.44 -2.27
N ARG A 241 -20.87 -0.28 -1.38
CA ARG A 241 -22.30 -0.57 -1.54
C ARG A 241 -23.12 0.71 -1.50
N LYS A 242 -22.91 1.58 -0.49
CA LYS A 242 -23.67 2.81 -0.33
C LYS A 242 -23.60 3.76 -1.54
N TYR A 243 -22.45 3.83 -2.20
CA TYR A 243 -22.29 4.70 -3.36
C TYR A 243 -22.67 4.03 -4.68
N ARG A 244 -22.68 2.69 -4.75
CA ARG A 244 -23.13 1.96 -5.93
C ARG A 244 -24.65 2.09 -6.13
N GLU A 245 -25.43 2.00 -5.05
CA GLU A 245 -26.91 2.11 -5.09
C GLU A 245 -27.42 3.48 -5.56
N GLN A 246 -26.56 4.50 -5.67
CA GLN A 246 -26.95 5.83 -6.14
C GLN A 246 -26.90 5.95 -7.69
N TYR A 247 -26.36 4.97 -8.39
CA TYR A 247 -26.20 4.99 -9.85
C TYR A 247 -26.94 3.83 -10.56
N GLU A 248 -27.68 2.99 -9.84
CA GLU A 248 -28.70 2.08 -10.36
C GLU A 248 -30.09 2.73 -10.26
#